data_affda79b99b1173444527c9589991bb7
#
_entry.id   affda79b99b1173444527c9589991bb7
#
_cell.length_a   1.000
_cell.length_b   1.000
_cell.length_c   1.000
_cell.angle_alpha   90.00
_cell.angle_beta   90.00
_cell.angle_gamma   90.00
#
_symmetry.space_group_name_H-M   'P 1'
#
loop_
_entity.id
_entity.type
_entity.pdbx_description
1 polymer ?
#
loop_
_entity_poly.entity_id
_entity_poly.type
_entity_poly.pdbx_seq_one_letter_code
_entity_poly.pdbx_strand_id
1 'polypeptide(L)'
;MDKLNFLIIVAPKNNGDKTIKKLGKLINYPSVSRGRGTAPNSALATLGIGEPEKDVIFCFALKDDVEKIYDILYNKLGFIQKHLGIALTVPVSAVGGRLTYDLLSGDKTDLRTHKKGWFNV
;
A
#
# COMPACT_ATOMS: atom_id res chain seq x y z
N MET A 1 -7.30 -11.84 -16.16
CA MET A 1 -6.82 -11.80 -14.79
C MET A 1 -6.33 -10.39 -14.45
N ASP A 2 -6.77 -9.88 -13.34
CA ASP A 2 -6.48 -8.51 -12.95
C ASP A 2 -5.01 -8.34 -12.56
N LYS A 3 -4.43 -7.23 -12.97
CA LYS A 3 -3.05 -6.88 -12.59
C LYS A 3 -2.98 -6.54 -11.11
N LEU A 4 -1.91 -6.99 -10.48
CA LEU A 4 -1.67 -6.79 -9.06
C LEU A 4 -0.52 -5.81 -8.86
N ASN A 5 -0.68 -4.90 -7.90
CA ASN A 5 0.36 -3.96 -7.52
C ASN A 5 0.71 -4.11 -6.04
N PHE A 6 1.98 -3.95 -5.73
CA PHE A 6 2.45 -3.79 -4.37
C PHE A 6 2.46 -2.30 -4.05
N LEU A 7 1.86 -1.93 -2.94
CA LEU A 7 1.67 -0.54 -2.56
C LEU A 7 2.43 -0.27 -1.26
N ILE A 8 3.24 0.77 -1.29
CA ILE A 8 3.98 1.25 -0.12
C ILE A 8 3.47 2.66 0.19
N ILE A 9 2.97 2.84 1.42
CA ILE A 9 2.46 4.12 1.88
C ILE A 9 3.25 4.55 3.11
N VAL A 10 3.82 5.75 3.07
CA VAL A 10 4.48 6.35 4.22
C VAL A 10 3.52 7.39 4.77
N ALA A 11 3.01 7.16 5.97
CA ALA A 11 2.01 7.99 6.62
C ALA A 11 2.59 8.65 7.87
N PRO A 12 1.94 9.69 8.40
CA PRO A 12 2.37 10.28 9.65
C PRO A 12 2.38 9.25 10.79
N LYS A 13 3.28 9.46 11.74
CA LYS A 13 3.38 8.60 12.92
C LYS A 13 2.01 8.37 13.56
N ASN A 14 1.69 7.12 13.87
CA ASN A 14 0.43 6.67 14.50
C ASN A 14 -0.80 6.79 13.60
N ASN A 15 -0.64 7.05 12.30
CA ASN A 15 -1.76 7.14 11.36
C ASN A 15 -1.90 5.94 10.43
N GLY A 16 -1.08 4.90 10.61
CA GLY A 16 -1.14 3.71 9.75
C GLY A 16 -2.49 3.02 9.78
N ASP A 17 -3.00 2.73 10.98
CA ASP A 17 -4.28 2.04 11.12
C ASP A 17 -5.44 2.87 10.58
N LYS A 18 -5.43 4.17 10.81
CA LYS A 18 -6.44 5.09 10.29
C LYS A 18 -6.42 5.09 8.76
N THR A 19 -5.24 5.11 8.16
CA THR A 19 -5.09 5.09 6.71
C THR A 19 -5.63 3.78 6.14
N ILE A 20 -5.29 2.64 6.75
CA ILE A 20 -5.80 1.34 6.32
C ILE A 20 -7.32 1.30 6.38
N LYS A 21 -7.92 1.80 7.45
CA LYS A 21 -9.38 1.84 7.57
C LYS A 21 -10.02 2.68 6.47
N LYS A 22 -9.39 3.80 6.13
CA LYS A 22 -9.91 4.71 5.12
C LYS A 22 -9.86 4.09 3.73
N LEU A 23 -8.82 3.30 3.44
CA LEU A 23 -8.69 2.61 2.17
C LEU A 23 -9.59 1.39 2.07
N GLY A 24 -9.90 0.77 3.21
CA GLY A 24 -10.89 -0.30 3.30
C GLY A 24 -10.61 -1.46 2.34
N LYS A 25 -11.62 -1.80 1.54
CA LYS A 25 -11.56 -2.95 0.63
C LYS A 25 -10.73 -2.71 -0.62
N LEU A 26 -10.24 -1.50 -0.83
CA LEU A 26 -9.37 -1.21 -1.98
C LEU A 26 -7.98 -1.82 -1.83
N ILE A 27 -7.57 -2.14 -0.61
CA ILE A 27 -6.27 -2.75 -0.35
C ILE A 27 -6.45 -4.12 0.29
N ASN A 28 -5.44 -4.96 0.10
CA ASN A 28 -5.45 -6.33 0.60
C ASN A 28 -4.16 -6.64 1.34
N TYR A 29 -4.28 -7.45 2.36
CA TYR A 29 -3.15 -7.98 3.12
C TYR A 29 -2.23 -6.88 3.67
N PRO A 30 -2.79 -5.86 4.35
CA PRO A 30 -1.98 -4.75 4.85
C PRO A 30 -1.14 -5.13 6.07
N SER A 31 0.05 -4.53 6.15
CA SER A 31 0.86 -4.57 7.35
C SER A 31 1.41 -3.17 7.62
N VAL A 32 1.60 -2.85 8.89
CA VAL A 32 2.13 -1.55 9.30
C VAL A 32 3.39 -1.77 10.10
N SER A 33 4.42 -1.00 9.77
CA SER A 33 5.64 -0.96 10.58
C SER A 33 6.04 0.48 10.84
N ARG A 34 6.88 0.70 11.83
CA ARG A 34 7.43 2.02 12.11
C ARG A 34 8.72 2.18 11.32
N GLY A 35 8.78 3.25 10.53
CA GLY A 35 9.99 3.64 9.81
C GLY A 35 10.60 4.89 10.40
N ARG A 36 11.88 5.10 10.17
CA ARG A 36 12.59 6.30 10.57
C ARG A 36 13.38 6.86 9.40
N GLY A 37 13.15 8.13 9.09
CA GLY A 37 13.90 8.81 8.05
C GLY A 37 15.33 9.09 8.52
N THR A 38 16.29 8.85 7.64
CA THR A 38 17.71 9.12 7.90
C THR A 38 18.22 10.31 7.09
N ALA A 39 17.36 10.92 6.27
CA ALA A 39 17.74 12.08 5.48
C ALA A 39 17.95 13.30 6.37
N PRO A 40 18.78 14.27 5.94
CA PRO A 40 18.95 15.51 6.66
C PRO A 40 17.62 16.25 6.83
N ASN A 41 17.48 17.02 7.90
CA ASN A 41 16.24 17.75 8.20
C ASN A 41 15.78 18.63 7.04
N SER A 42 16.72 19.25 6.31
CA SER A 42 16.39 20.08 5.15
C SER A 42 15.72 19.26 4.04
N ALA A 43 16.20 18.04 3.80
CA ALA A 43 15.61 17.14 2.81
C ALA A 43 14.22 16.65 3.27
N LEU A 44 14.07 16.33 4.55
CA LEU A 44 12.79 15.93 5.13
C LEU A 44 11.77 17.07 4.99
N ALA A 45 12.17 18.29 5.27
CA ALA A 45 11.29 19.45 5.13
C ALA A 45 10.89 19.67 3.67
N THR A 46 11.81 19.49 2.72
CA THR A 46 11.54 19.62 1.29
C THR A 46 10.53 18.58 0.83
N LEU A 47 10.59 17.35 1.37
CA LEU A 47 9.64 16.29 1.06
C LEU A 47 8.33 16.43 1.84
N GLY A 48 8.24 17.40 2.74
CA GLY A 48 7.08 17.58 3.60
C GLY A 48 7.02 16.60 4.76
N ILE A 49 8.14 15.96 5.09
CA ILE A 49 8.22 14.95 6.17
C ILE A 49 8.91 15.61 7.36
N GLY A 50 8.14 16.36 8.18
CA GLY A 50 8.70 17.07 9.33
C GLY A 50 9.05 16.17 10.50
N GLU A 51 8.39 15.04 10.64
CA GLU A 51 8.62 14.07 11.72
C GLU A 51 9.51 12.95 11.20
N PRO A 52 10.63 12.61 11.89
CA PRO A 52 11.52 11.54 11.39
C PRO A 52 10.91 10.15 11.47
N GLU A 53 9.98 9.91 12.40
CA GLU A 53 9.30 8.62 12.50
C GLU A 53 8.01 8.64 11.72
N LYS A 54 7.79 7.60 10.94
CA LYS A 54 6.60 7.43 10.10
C LYS A 54 6.04 6.02 10.24
N ASP A 55 4.77 5.88 10.00
CA ASP A 55 4.18 4.57 9.79
C ASP A 55 4.34 4.20 8.33
N VAL A 56 4.84 2.99 8.08
CA VAL A 56 5.01 2.47 6.72
C VAL A 56 4.03 1.33 6.54
N ILE A 57 3.16 1.48 5.55
CA ILE A 57 2.14 0.49 5.23
C ILE A 57 2.57 -0.25 3.98
N PHE A 58 2.61 -1.58 4.06
CA PHE A 58 2.81 -2.45 2.91
C PHE A 58 1.49 -3.17 2.66
N CYS A 59 1.02 -3.12 1.44
CA CYS A 59 -0.22 -3.80 1.08
C CYS A 59 -0.24 -4.09 -0.42
N PHE A 60 -1.31 -4.72 -0.87
CA PHE A 60 -1.51 -5.06 -2.27
C PHE A 60 -2.83 -4.48 -2.73
N ALA A 61 -2.92 -4.18 -4.01
CA ALA A 61 -4.13 -3.66 -4.61
C ALA A 61 -4.19 -4.08 -6.07
N LEU A 62 -5.39 -4.21 -6.59
CA LEU A 62 -5.57 -4.39 -8.03
C LEU A 62 -5.22 -3.10 -8.75
N LYS A 63 -4.62 -3.21 -9.92
CA LYS A 63 -4.21 -2.04 -10.71
C LYS A 63 -5.37 -1.06 -10.91
N ASP A 64 -6.58 -1.58 -11.16
CA ASP A 64 -7.75 -0.75 -11.43
C ASP A 64 -8.20 0.05 -10.20
N ASP A 65 -7.78 -0.34 -9.00
CA ASP A 65 -8.13 0.35 -7.77
C ASP A 65 -7.08 1.40 -7.35
N VAL A 66 -5.91 1.41 -7.99
CA VAL A 66 -4.82 2.30 -7.60
C VAL A 66 -5.20 3.76 -7.69
N GLU A 67 -5.92 4.15 -8.74
CA GLU A 67 -6.34 5.53 -8.91
C GLU A 67 -7.29 5.99 -7.80
N LYS A 68 -8.21 5.12 -7.40
CA LYS A 68 -9.12 5.39 -6.28
C LYS A 68 -8.35 5.52 -4.96
N ILE A 69 -7.34 4.67 -4.77
CA ILE A 69 -6.49 4.71 -3.58
C ILE A 69 -5.76 6.05 -3.52
N TYR A 70 -5.16 6.49 -4.61
CA TYR A 70 -4.46 7.77 -4.65
C TYR A 70 -5.41 8.93 -4.43
N ASP A 71 -6.63 8.87 -4.95
CA ASP A 71 -7.64 9.91 -4.69
C ASP A 71 -7.92 10.04 -3.20
N ILE A 72 -8.07 8.92 -2.49
CA ILE A 72 -8.30 8.95 -1.05
C ILE A 72 -7.10 9.54 -0.31
N LEU A 73 -5.89 9.08 -0.65
CA LEU A 73 -4.67 9.55 0.02
C LEU A 73 -4.44 11.04 -0.20
N TYR A 74 -4.66 11.54 -1.40
CA TYR A 74 -4.36 12.93 -1.75
C TYR A 74 -5.48 13.87 -1.38
N ASN A 75 -6.72 13.54 -1.72
CA ASN A 75 -7.84 14.45 -1.57
C ASN A 75 -8.58 14.32 -0.24
N LYS A 76 -8.70 13.10 0.30
CA LYS A 76 -9.41 12.88 1.56
C LYS A 76 -8.50 12.91 2.77
N LEU A 77 -7.29 12.38 2.66
CA LEU A 77 -6.32 12.37 3.75
C LEU A 77 -5.30 13.48 3.66
N GLY A 78 -5.26 14.21 2.53
CA GLY A 78 -4.43 15.39 2.38
C GLY A 78 -2.93 15.12 2.28
N PHE A 79 -2.52 13.94 1.78
CA PHE A 79 -1.11 13.57 1.75
C PHE A 79 -0.25 14.55 0.96
N ILE A 80 -0.72 15.04 -0.19
CA ILE A 80 0.04 16.01 -0.97
C ILE A 80 -0.13 17.42 -0.43
N GLN A 81 -1.38 17.89 -0.27
CA GLN A 81 -1.64 19.28 0.12
C GLN A 81 -1.06 19.63 1.49
N LYS A 82 -1.01 18.67 2.41
CA LYS A 82 -0.52 18.88 3.77
C LYS A 82 0.88 18.33 3.99
N HIS A 83 1.51 17.80 2.94
CA HIS A 83 2.84 17.20 3.02
C HIS A 83 2.93 16.14 4.13
N LEU A 84 1.92 15.28 4.23
CA LEU A 84 1.84 14.30 5.32
C LEU A 84 2.56 12.99 5.03
N GLY A 85 2.78 12.65 3.76
CA GLY A 85 3.42 11.40 3.43
C GLY A 85 3.55 11.19 1.93
N ILE A 86 3.96 9.99 1.58
CA ILE A 86 4.15 9.58 0.20
C ILE A 86 3.51 8.21 -0.03
N ALA A 87 3.24 7.90 -1.29
CA ALA A 87 2.76 6.59 -1.70
C ALA A 87 3.36 6.23 -3.05
N LEU A 88 3.65 4.95 -3.23
CA LEU A 88 4.13 4.45 -4.51
C LEU A 88 3.60 3.05 -4.76
N THR A 89 3.50 2.67 -6.02
CA THR A 89 3.09 1.34 -6.42
C THR A 89 4.17 0.68 -7.25
N VAL A 90 4.29 -0.64 -7.09
CA VAL A 90 5.22 -1.44 -7.86
C VAL A 90 4.41 -2.57 -8.51
N PRO A 91 4.44 -2.71 -9.84
CA PRO A 91 3.76 -3.82 -10.48
C PRO A 91 4.33 -5.16 -10.01
N VAL A 92 3.45 -6.10 -9.72
CA VAL A 92 3.84 -7.47 -9.36
C VAL A 92 3.80 -8.31 -10.64
N SER A 93 4.93 -8.89 -11.01
CA SER A 93 5.05 -9.66 -12.26
C SER A 93 4.62 -11.12 -12.11
N ALA A 94 4.77 -11.70 -10.92
CA ALA A 94 4.40 -13.08 -10.66
C ALA A 94 4.23 -13.31 -9.16
N VAL A 95 3.46 -14.32 -8.80
CA VAL A 95 3.30 -14.77 -7.41
C VAL A 95 3.43 -16.29 -7.36
N GLY A 96 3.76 -16.81 -6.20
CA GLY A 96 3.90 -18.24 -5.98
C GLY A 96 2.54 -18.89 -5.73
N GLY A 97 1.85 -19.29 -6.81
CA GLY A 97 0.60 -20.03 -6.76
C GLY A 97 -0.66 -19.20 -6.80
N ARG A 98 -1.76 -19.84 -7.22
CA ARG A 98 -3.06 -19.19 -7.32
C ARG A 98 -3.60 -18.72 -5.98
N LEU A 99 -3.37 -19.51 -4.94
CA LEU A 99 -3.81 -19.14 -3.59
C LEU A 99 -3.21 -17.80 -3.16
N THR A 100 -1.90 -17.63 -3.37
CA THR A 100 -1.24 -16.37 -3.03
C THR A 100 -1.85 -15.20 -3.83
N TYR A 101 -2.05 -15.38 -5.12
CA TYR A 101 -2.68 -14.35 -5.95
C TYR A 101 -4.06 -13.98 -5.41
N ASP A 102 -4.89 -14.97 -5.08
CA ASP A 102 -6.25 -14.70 -4.62
C ASP A 102 -6.25 -13.94 -3.28
N LEU A 103 -5.36 -14.29 -2.37
CA LEU A 103 -5.23 -13.56 -1.10
C LEU A 103 -4.82 -12.12 -1.32
N LEU A 104 -3.84 -11.88 -2.20
CA LEU A 104 -3.32 -10.53 -2.43
C LEU A 104 -4.25 -9.68 -3.29
N SER A 105 -5.07 -10.30 -4.12
CA SER A 105 -6.05 -9.58 -4.96
C SER A 105 -7.40 -9.38 -4.27
N GLY A 106 -7.59 -9.97 -3.09
CA GLY A 106 -8.83 -9.85 -2.35
C GLY A 106 -9.90 -10.86 -2.72
N ASP A 107 -9.57 -11.86 -3.54
CA ASP A 107 -10.50 -12.92 -3.90
C ASP A 107 -10.66 -13.89 -2.72
N LYS A 108 -11.89 -14.26 -2.42
CA LYS A 108 -12.23 -15.15 -1.30
C LYS A 108 -12.65 -16.54 -1.77
N THR A 109 -12.13 -17.01 -2.90
CA THR A 109 -12.44 -18.34 -3.39
C THR A 109 -11.97 -19.43 -2.43
N ASP A 110 -12.49 -20.65 -2.63
CA ASP A 110 -12.14 -21.80 -1.79
C ASP A 110 -10.66 -22.14 -1.94
N LEU A 111 -9.91 -21.97 -0.87
CA LEU A 111 -8.47 -22.18 -0.85
C LEU A 111 -8.05 -23.63 -1.14
N ARG A 112 -8.95 -24.59 -0.93
CA ARG A 112 -8.66 -26.01 -1.15
C ARG A 112 -8.59 -26.40 -2.64
N THR A 113 -9.07 -25.56 -3.52
CA THR A 113 -9.09 -25.84 -4.96
C THR A 113 -7.88 -25.27 -5.70
N HIS A 114 -6.99 -24.57 -5.04
CA HIS A 114 -5.89 -23.88 -5.68
C HIS A 114 -4.73 -24.81 -6.02
N LYS A 115 -4.18 -24.62 -7.22
CA LYS A 115 -2.99 -25.34 -7.66
C LYS A 115 -1.74 -24.67 -7.13
N LYS A 116 -0.71 -25.51 -6.86
CA LYS A 116 0.61 -25.01 -6.50
C LYS A 116 1.37 -24.60 -7.77
N GLY A 117 2.31 -23.68 -7.65
CA GLY A 117 3.14 -23.22 -8.74
C GLY A 117 3.14 -21.70 -8.89
N TRP A 118 3.86 -21.22 -9.90
CA TRP A 118 3.93 -19.80 -10.19
C TRP A 118 2.71 -19.34 -10.98
N PHE A 119 2.33 -18.10 -10.74
CA PHE A 119 1.14 -17.50 -11.34
C PHE A 119 1.47 -16.08 -11.80
N ASN A 120 1.52 -15.87 -13.11
CA ASN A 120 1.83 -14.57 -13.71
C ASN A 120 0.62 -13.62 -13.60
N VAL A 121 0.88 -12.39 -13.26
CA VAL A 121 -0.14 -11.34 -13.09
C VAL A 121 0.08 -10.15 -14.00
#